data_dd3eaa2acc2d3148f3a2779c046f1ee5
#
_entry.id   dd3eaa2acc2d3148f3a2779c046f1ee5
#
_cell.length_a   1.000
_cell.length_b   1.000
_cell.length_c   1.000
_cell.angle_alpha   90.00
_cell.angle_beta   90.00
_cell.angle_gamma   90.00
#
_symmetry.space_group_name_H-M   'P 1'
#
loop_
_entity.id
_entity.type
_entity.pdbx_description
1 polymer ?
#
loop_
_entity_poly.entity_id
_entity_poly.type
_entity_poly.pdbx_seq_one_letter_code
_entity_poly.pdbx_strand_id
1 'polypeptide(L)'
;MKPGKTPEACRGKAMRIGNVEVYIVSDGSFRMDGGAVFGLVPKVLWEKIITPDELNRVPMSLNCLLIISQGKRILVDTGMGDKLSPKEREIFALYEERRLIKSLEKIGFSPEDIDIVINTHLHSDHCGGNTLALEGEIVPAFPKAEYWIQRLEWADAAFPNERTRATYLAQNFMPLWERGKVRLLYGDTRVTSEVRCIVTRGHTRAHQSILIESQGEKAMFLGDLAPWAINMERLAWIPAFDVEPLETIETRRKVQQWAVEEGAILFFEHDPFFPAGRLAEENGRYVVKPVEF
;
A
#
# COMPACT_ATOMS: atom_id res chain seq x y z
N MET A 1 18.63 13.31 8.20
CA MET A 1 18.57 12.16 9.15
C MET A 1 19.66 11.17 8.78
N LYS A 2 20.41 10.62 9.74
CA LYS A 2 21.31 9.48 9.45
C LYS A 2 20.40 8.26 9.19
N PRO A 3 20.73 7.37 8.23
CA PRO A 3 19.93 6.16 8.00
C PRO A 3 19.94 5.33 9.29
N GLY A 4 18.80 5.28 9.98
CA GLY A 4 18.54 4.33 11.05
C GLY A 4 18.55 2.92 10.46
N LYS A 5 18.77 1.93 11.32
CA LYS A 5 18.78 0.50 10.95
C LYS A 5 17.57 0.19 10.05
N THR A 6 17.83 -0.56 8.98
CA THR A 6 16.83 -1.01 8.00
C THR A 6 15.56 -1.60 8.65
N PRO A 7 14.39 -1.43 8.02
CA PRO A 7 13.07 -1.87 8.55
C PRO A 7 12.89 -3.37 8.81
N GLU A 8 13.89 -4.20 8.56
CA GLU A 8 13.84 -5.65 8.81
C GLU A 8 13.46 -6.04 10.25
N ALA A 9 13.74 -5.16 11.23
CA ALA A 9 13.43 -5.44 12.63
C ALA A 9 11.93 -5.38 12.98
N CYS A 10 11.11 -4.69 12.15
CA CYS A 10 9.67 -4.53 12.40
C CYS A 10 8.82 -5.57 11.66
N ARG A 11 9.41 -6.29 10.68
CA ARG A 11 8.69 -7.26 9.87
C ARG A 11 8.50 -8.57 10.62
N GLY A 12 7.25 -9.02 10.71
CA GLY A 12 6.90 -10.31 11.33
C GLY A 12 6.61 -10.27 12.83
N LYS A 13 6.63 -9.08 13.48
CA LYS A 13 6.10 -8.91 14.83
C LYS A 13 4.67 -8.37 14.75
N ALA A 14 3.80 -8.83 15.65
CA ALA A 14 2.45 -8.30 15.80
C ALA A 14 2.49 -6.94 16.50
N MET A 15 1.80 -5.96 15.92
CA MET A 15 1.34 -4.77 16.64
C MET A 15 -0.11 -4.99 17.05
N ARG A 16 -0.50 -4.50 18.22
CA ARG A 16 -1.91 -4.48 18.64
C ARG A 16 -2.50 -3.09 18.54
N ILE A 17 -3.69 -3.02 17.95
CA ILE A 17 -4.56 -1.85 17.96
C ILE A 17 -5.83 -2.29 18.68
N GLY A 18 -5.88 -2.06 20.00
CA GLY A 18 -6.90 -2.64 20.85
C GLY A 18 -6.94 -4.18 20.77
N ASN A 19 -8.03 -4.74 20.25
CA ASN A 19 -8.20 -6.19 20.07
C ASN A 19 -7.71 -6.70 18.71
N VAL A 20 -7.32 -5.81 17.79
CA VAL A 20 -6.88 -6.16 16.45
C VAL A 20 -5.38 -6.41 16.44
N GLU A 21 -4.97 -7.54 15.86
CA GLU A 21 -3.56 -7.81 15.59
C GLU A 21 -3.20 -7.39 14.16
N VAL A 22 -2.10 -6.67 14.01
CA VAL A 22 -1.62 -6.16 12.73
C VAL A 22 -0.18 -6.58 12.54
N TYR A 23 0.11 -7.20 11.40
CA TYR A 23 1.45 -7.59 10.98
C TYR A 23 1.83 -6.83 9.71
N ILE A 24 3.04 -6.27 9.67
CA ILE A 24 3.61 -5.81 8.41
C ILE A 24 4.24 -7.02 7.73
N VAL A 25 3.68 -7.38 6.59
CA VAL A 25 4.20 -8.40 5.68
C VAL A 25 4.70 -7.71 4.42
N SER A 26 5.72 -8.23 3.79
CA SER A 26 6.39 -7.49 2.71
C SER A 26 6.57 -8.34 1.47
N ASP A 27 6.24 -7.76 0.33
CA ASP A 27 6.68 -8.29 -0.97
C ASP A 27 8.08 -7.77 -1.38
N GLY A 28 8.83 -7.23 -0.41
CA GLY A 28 10.20 -6.76 -0.57
C GLY A 28 10.29 -5.27 -0.92
N SER A 29 11.12 -4.95 -1.90
CA SER A 29 11.34 -3.59 -2.37
C SER A 29 11.63 -3.57 -3.87
N PHE A 30 11.37 -2.44 -4.48
CA PHE A 30 11.68 -2.14 -5.87
C PHE A 30 12.27 -0.73 -5.98
N ARG A 31 12.57 -0.26 -7.18
CA ARG A 31 13.06 1.09 -7.41
C ARG A 31 12.21 1.79 -8.46
N MET A 32 11.94 3.08 -8.25
CA MET A 32 11.18 3.92 -9.16
C MET A 32 11.91 5.24 -9.41
N ASP A 33 11.71 5.82 -10.59
CA ASP A 33 12.29 7.13 -10.92
C ASP A 33 11.88 8.19 -9.89
N GLY A 34 12.88 8.93 -9.37
CA GLY A 34 12.64 9.92 -8.33
C GLY A 34 11.79 11.10 -8.82
N GLY A 35 11.79 11.41 -10.12
CA GLY A 35 10.88 12.40 -10.70
C GLY A 35 9.43 11.93 -10.68
N ALA A 36 9.19 10.63 -10.85
CA ALA A 36 7.86 10.05 -10.72
C ALA A 36 7.37 10.07 -9.27
N VAL A 37 8.23 9.67 -8.31
CA VAL A 37 7.89 9.61 -6.87
C VAL A 37 7.65 10.98 -6.27
N PHE A 38 8.45 12.00 -6.64
CA PHE A 38 8.38 13.35 -6.05
C PHE A 38 7.67 14.37 -6.92
N GLY A 39 7.26 14.00 -8.15
CA GLY A 39 6.45 14.82 -9.04
C GLY A 39 7.09 16.18 -9.36
N LEU A 40 6.39 17.27 -9.04
CA LEU A 40 6.84 18.63 -9.31
C LEU A 40 7.93 19.13 -8.35
N VAL A 41 8.30 18.37 -7.34
CA VAL A 41 9.34 18.78 -6.38
C VAL A 41 10.72 18.74 -7.08
N PRO A 42 11.48 19.86 -7.10
CA PRO A 42 12.81 19.86 -7.71
C PRO A 42 13.76 18.86 -7.07
N LYS A 43 14.57 18.17 -7.90
CA LYS A 43 15.53 17.16 -7.44
C LYS A 43 16.44 17.67 -6.31
N VAL A 44 16.94 18.90 -6.42
CA VAL A 44 17.78 19.54 -5.40
C VAL A 44 17.13 19.67 -4.01
N LEU A 45 15.82 19.46 -3.91
CA LEU A 45 15.09 19.43 -2.64
C LEU A 45 14.90 18.00 -2.14
N TRP A 46 14.41 17.07 -2.99
CA TRP A 46 14.11 15.72 -2.56
C TRP A 46 15.36 14.83 -2.43
N GLU A 47 16.44 15.07 -3.17
CA GLU A 47 17.70 14.33 -3.01
C GLU A 47 18.37 14.54 -1.65
N LYS A 48 17.95 15.55 -0.88
CA LYS A 48 18.36 15.75 0.53
C LYS A 48 17.71 14.73 1.48
N ILE A 49 16.63 14.07 1.05
CA ILE A 49 15.92 13.05 1.82
C ILE A 49 16.45 11.68 1.49
N ILE A 50 16.63 11.41 0.20
CA ILE A 50 17.11 10.12 -0.30
C ILE A 50 17.99 10.29 -1.53
N THR A 51 19.13 9.64 -1.54
CA THR A 51 20.04 9.63 -2.68
C THR A 51 19.55 8.64 -3.74
N PRO A 52 19.27 9.09 -4.97
CA PRO A 52 18.91 8.18 -6.06
C PRO A 52 20.12 7.39 -6.55
N ASP A 53 19.87 6.29 -7.29
CA ASP A 53 20.90 5.60 -8.05
C ASP A 53 21.27 6.35 -9.35
N GLU A 54 22.21 5.78 -10.14
CA GLU A 54 22.68 6.35 -11.40
C GLU A 54 21.58 6.54 -12.44
N LEU A 55 20.49 5.76 -12.35
CA LEU A 55 19.30 5.88 -13.20
C LEU A 55 18.21 6.79 -12.60
N ASN A 56 18.56 7.63 -11.61
CA ASN A 56 17.65 8.51 -10.90
C ASN A 56 16.55 7.77 -10.11
N ARG A 57 16.71 6.48 -9.78
CA ARG A 57 15.72 5.68 -9.09
C ARG A 57 15.93 5.71 -7.58
N VAL A 58 14.82 5.82 -6.84
CA VAL A 58 14.78 5.74 -5.37
C VAL A 58 14.17 4.41 -4.92
N PRO A 59 14.57 3.86 -3.77
CA PRO A 59 13.99 2.61 -3.26
C PRO A 59 12.55 2.84 -2.80
N MET A 60 11.67 1.89 -3.10
CA MET A 60 10.29 1.81 -2.66
C MET A 60 10.11 0.50 -1.93
N SER A 61 9.56 0.50 -0.73
CA SER A 61 9.14 -0.72 -0.04
C SER A 61 7.81 -1.22 -0.60
N LEU A 62 7.50 -2.50 -0.38
CA LEU A 62 6.20 -3.11 -0.63
C LEU A 62 5.68 -3.68 0.70
N ASN A 63 5.22 -2.79 1.59
CA ASN A 63 4.73 -3.12 2.92
C ASN A 63 3.21 -3.35 2.86
N CYS A 64 2.80 -4.59 2.81
CA CYS A 64 1.39 -4.98 2.94
C CYS A 64 1.03 -5.19 4.41
N LEU A 65 -0.26 -5.21 4.76
CA LEU A 65 -0.70 -5.54 6.12
C LEU A 65 -1.47 -6.86 6.14
N LEU A 66 -1.16 -7.72 7.11
CA LEU A 66 -2.07 -8.77 7.56
C LEU A 66 -2.76 -8.29 8.85
N ILE A 67 -4.08 -8.18 8.80
CA ILE A 67 -4.93 -7.73 9.90
C ILE A 67 -5.76 -8.93 10.38
N ILE A 68 -5.71 -9.21 11.69
CA ILE A 68 -6.54 -10.22 12.32
C ILE A 68 -7.57 -9.52 13.20
N SER A 69 -8.83 -9.57 12.79
CA SER A 69 -9.96 -8.96 13.49
C SER A 69 -11.17 -9.90 13.47
N GLN A 70 -11.72 -10.19 14.65
CA GLN A 70 -12.90 -11.06 14.81
C GLN A 70 -12.79 -12.41 14.10
N GLY A 71 -11.61 -13.03 14.17
CA GLY A 71 -11.32 -14.32 13.56
C GLY A 71 -11.14 -14.28 12.04
N LYS A 72 -11.22 -13.11 11.40
CA LYS A 72 -10.91 -12.91 9.99
C LYS A 72 -9.46 -12.52 9.79
N ARG A 73 -8.82 -13.10 8.79
CA ARG A 73 -7.48 -12.77 8.31
C ARG A 73 -7.63 -11.95 7.03
N ILE A 74 -7.33 -10.68 7.13
CA ILE A 74 -7.53 -9.67 6.09
C ILE A 74 -6.15 -9.23 5.62
N LEU A 75 -5.82 -9.50 4.36
CA LEU A 75 -4.60 -9.03 3.73
C LEU A 75 -4.90 -7.74 2.96
N VAL A 76 -4.14 -6.69 3.22
CA VAL A 76 -4.25 -5.40 2.52
C VAL A 76 -3.08 -5.27 1.57
N ASP A 77 -3.39 -5.16 0.30
CA ASP A 77 -2.51 -5.19 -0.86
C ASP A 77 -1.62 -6.44 -0.94
N THR A 78 -1.01 -6.67 -2.08
CA THR A 78 -0.30 -7.92 -2.37
C THR A 78 1.06 -7.71 -3.05
N GLY A 79 1.50 -6.47 -3.15
CA GLY A 79 2.77 -6.12 -3.77
C GLY A 79 2.81 -6.34 -5.29
N MET A 80 4.03 -6.41 -5.82
CA MET A 80 4.31 -6.50 -7.26
C MET A 80 4.12 -7.93 -7.82
N GLY A 81 4.25 -8.95 -6.97
CA GLY A 81 4.16 -10.36 -7.38
C GLY A 81 5.31 -10.82 -8.28
N ASP A 82 5.05 -11.85 -9.09
CA ASP A 82 6.08 -12.57 -9.84
C ASP A 82 5.88 -12.57 -11.38
N LYS A 83 4.87 -11.86 -11.90
CA LYS A 83 4.45 -11.94 -13.31
C LYS A 83 5.07 -10.90 -14.24
N LEU A 84 5.92 -10.01 -13.72
CA LEU A 84 6.62 -9.02 -14.52
C LEU A 84 7.57 -9.67 -15.53
N SER A 85 7.63 -9.09 -16.72
CA SER A 85 8.61 -9.46 -17.75
C SER A 85 10.05 -9.18 -17.29
N PRO A 86 11.07 -9.83 -17.88
CA PRO A 86 12.47 -9.55 -17.55
C PRO A 86 12.84 -8.07 -17.70
N LYS A 87 12.30 -7.38 -18.69
CA LYS A 87 12.51 -5.95 -18.91
C LYS A 87 11.92 -5.08 -17.79
N GLU A 88 10.69 -5.38 -17.35
CA GLU A 88 10.06 -4.67 -16.25
C GLU A 88 10.80 -4.92 -14.92
N ARG A 89 11.25 -6.15 -14.68
CA ARG A 89 12.08 -6.47 -13.51
C ARG A 89 13.38 -5.66 -13.49
N GLU A 90 14.04 -5.46 -14.63
CA GLU A 90 15.24 -4.64 -14.75
C GLU A 90 14.92 -3.17 -14.47
N ILE A 91 13.83 -2.62 -15.04
CA ILE A 91 13.39 -1.24 -14.82
C ILE A 91 13.15 -0.98 -13.33
N PHE A 92 12.44 -1.88 -12.65
CA PHE A 92 12.09 -1.76 -11.23
C PHE A 92 13.16 -2.34 -10.28
N ALA A 93 14.27 -2.85 -10.79
CA ALA A 93 15.30 -3.54 -10.00
C ALA A 93 14.72 -4.63 -9.07
N LEU A 94 13.78 -5.42 -9.59
CA LEU A 94 13.07 -6.46 -8.86
C LEU A 94 13.64 -7.85 -9.23
N TYR A 95 14.38 -8.46 -8.32
CA TYR A 95 15.14 -9.68 -8.61
C TYR A 95 14.63 -10.94 -7.92
N GLU A 96 13.81 -10.79 -6.86
CA GLU A 96 13.24 -11.91 -6.10
C GLU A 96 11.76 -12.14 -6.44
N GLU A 97 11.28 -13.37 -6.23
CA GLU A 97 9.90 -13.77 -6.50
C GLU A 97 9.16 -14.22 -5.24
N ARG A 98 7.82 -14.05 -5.22
CA ARG A 98 6.91 -14.55 -4.18
C ARG A 98 7.32 -14.18 -2.75
N ARG A 99 7.83 -12.98 -2.57
CA ARG A 99 8.33 -12.52 -1.27
C ARG A 99 7.22 -12.37 -0.25
N LEU A 100 6.02 -11.93 -0.67
CA LEU A 100 4.86 -11.79 0.20
C LEU A 100 4.45 -13.12 0.82
N ILE A 101 4.36 -14.20 0.01
CA ILE A 101 4.03 -15.55 0.51
C ILE A 101 5.07 -16.00 1.53
N LYS A 102 6.36 -15.86 1.24
CA LYS A 102 7.44 -16.18 2.17
C LYS A 102 7.37 -15.32 3.46
N SER A 103 6.91 -14.07 3.35
CA SER A 103 6.72 -13.18 4.50
C SER A 103 5.56 -13.63 5.39
N LEU A 104 4.45 -14.10 4.80
CA LEU A 104 3.33 -14.70 5.52
C LEU A 104 3.74 -16.01 6.21
N GLU A 105 4.45 -16.91 5.51
CA GLU A 105 4.94 -18.17 6.06
C GLU A 105 5.84 -17.98 7.28
N LYS A 106 6.70 -16.95 7.29
CA LYS A 106 7.56 -16.62 8.44
C LYS A 106 6.80 -16.27 9.72
N ILE A 107 5.56 -15.82 9.60
CA ILE A 107 4.68 -15.52 10.73
C ILE A 107 3.59 -16.58 10.95
N GLY A 108 3.71 -17.72 10.27
CA GLY A 108 2.87 -18.90 10.48
C GLY A 108 1.56 -18.91 9.69
N PHE A 109 1.43 -18.09 8.63
CA PHE A 109 0.25 -18.07 7.75
C PHE A 109 0.60 -18.56 6.35
N SER A 110 -0.32 -19.29 5.74
CA SER A 110 -0.27 -19.72 4.34
C SER A 110 -1.26 -18.91 3.50
N PRO A 111 -1.16 -18.93 2.17
CA PRO A 111 -2.16 -18.33 1.27
C PRO A 111 -3.59 -18.82 1.51
N GLU A 112 -3.76 -20.08 1.93
CA GLU A 112 -5.04 -20.70 2.23
C GLU A 112 -5.69 -20.17 3.52
N ASP A 113 -4.92 -19.49 4.36
CA ASP A 113 -5.43 -18.95 5.60
C ASP A 113 -6.12 -17.59 5.42
N ILE A 114 -5.91 -16.91 4.31
CA ILE A 114 -6.43 -15.56 4.06
C ILE A 114 -7.91 -15.64 3.68
N ASP A 115 -8.76 -14.92 4.44
CA ASP A 115 -10.20 -14.86 4.23
C ASP A 115 -10.59 -13.75 3.24
N ILE A 116 -9.91 -12.60 3.32
CA ILE A 116 -10.20 -11.40 2.53
C ILE A 116 -8.88 -10.78 2.06
N VAL A 117 -8.81 -10.43 0.78
CA VAL A 117 -7.78 -9.52 0.25
C VAL A 117 -8.46 -8.19 -0.05
N ILE A 118 -7.95 -7.08 0.46
CA ILE A 118 -8.44 -5.74 0.13
C ILE A 118 -7.36 -5.04 -0.67
N ASN A 119 -7.66 -4.63 -1.90
CA ASN A 119 -6.76 -3.75 -2.64
C ASN A 119 -7.11 -2.29 -2.37
N THR A 120 -6.12 -1.50 -1.99
CA THR A 120 -6.28 -0.04 -1.88
C THR A 120 -6.65 0.55 -3.23
N HIS A 121 -6.03 0.04 -4.27
CA HIS A 121 -6.29 0.29 -5.68
C HIS A 121 -5.65 -0.82 -6.55
N LEU A 122 -5.75 -0.74 -7.87
CA LEU A 122 -5.33 -1.84 -8.76
C LEU A 122 -4.05 -1.56 -9.56
N HIS A 123 -3.18 -0.64 -9.13
CA HIS A 123 -1.85 -0.54 -9.72
C HIS A 123 -1.04 -1.82 -9.47
N SER A 124 -0.09 -2.10 -10.35
CA SER A 124 0.60 -3.38 -10.40
C SER A 124 1.43 -3.71 -9.14
N ASP A 125 1.89 -2.71 -8.43
CA ASP A 125 2.66 -2.83 -7.19
C ASP A 125 1.79 -3.02 -5.93
N HIS A 126 0.46 -2.92 -6.06
CA HIS A 126 -0.53 -3.19 -5.01
C HIS A 126 -1.32 -4.47 -5.24
N CYS A 127 -1.58 -4.83 -6.50
CA CYS A 127 -2.37 -6.01 -6.83
C CYS A 127 -1.60 -7.09 -7.61
N GLY A 128 -0.31 -6.92 -7.82
CA GLY A 128 0.50 -7.85 -8.59
C GLY A 128 0.53 -9.26 -7.99
N GLY A 129 0.56 -9.37 -6.67
CA GLY A 129 0.51 -10.65 -5.97
C GLY A 129 -0.91 -11.22 -5.76
N ASN A 130 -1.97 -10.58 -6.25
CA ASN A 130 -3.33 -11.15 -6.22
C ASN A 130 -3.42 -12.48 -6.94
N THR A 131 -2.63 -12.63 -7.97
CA THR A 131 -2.58 -13.83 -8.82
C THR A 131 -1.15 -14.29 -9.00
N LEU A 132 -0.97 -15.55 -9.30
CA LEU A 132 0.32 -16.17 -9.59
C LEU A 132 0.25 -17.01 -10.87
N ALA A 133 1.39 -17.16 -11.53
CA ALA A 133 1.52 -18.09 -12.65
C ALA A 133 1.80 -19.51 -12.13
N LEU A 134 0.95 -20.45 -12.48
CA LEU A 134 1.07 -21.86 -12.11
C LEU A 134 0.75 -22.73 -13.31
N GLU A 135 1.68 -23.58 -13.73
CA GLU A 135 1.52 -24.53 -14.84
C GLU A 135 1.00 -23.90 -16.14
N GLY A 136 1.37 -22.65 -16.40
CA GLY A 136 0.95 -21.90 -17.60
C GLY A 136 -0.38 -21.15 -17.48
N GLU A 137 -1.06 -21.27 -16.36
CA GLU A 137 -2.28 -20.53 -16.04
C GLU A 137 -2.03 -19.40 -15.03
N ILE A 138 -2.88 -18.37 -15.07
CA ILE A 138 -2.93 -17.34 -14.04
C ILE A 138 -4.07 -17.66 -13.07
N VAL A 139 -3.71 -17.93 -11.82
CA VAL A 139 -4.66 -18.35 -10.78
C VAL A 139 -4.63 -17.41 -9.56
N PRO A 140 -5.71 -17.34 -8.75
CA PRO A 140 -5.69 -16.59 -7.50
C PRO A 140 -4.58 -17.06 -6.56
N ALA A 141 -3.78 -16.13 -6.04
CA ALA A 141 -2.72 -16.45 -5.09
C ALA A 141 -3.27 -16.85 -3.71
N PHE A 142 -4.45 -16.33 -3.36
CA PHE A 142 -5.16 -16.61 -2.10
C PHE A 142 -6.48 -17.30 -2.41
N PRO A 143 -6.48 -18.64 -2.51
CA PRO A 143 -7.56 -19.40 -3.16
C PRO A 143 -8.89 -19.38 -2.38
N LYS A 144 -8.84 -19.17 -1.06
CA LYS A 144 -10.06 -19.06 -0.23
C LYS A 144 -10.57 -17.62 -0.10
N ALA A 145 -9.73 -16.62 -0.38
CA ALA A 145 -10.06 -15.23 -0.18
C ALA A 145 -11.14 -14.72 -1.15
N GLU A 146 -11.93 -13.76 -0.65
CA GLU A 146 -12.71 -12.83 -1.46
C GLU A 146 -11.88 -11.55 -1.65
N TYR A 147 -11.82 -10.99 -2.86
CA TYR A 147 -11.04 -9.81 -3.19
C TYR A 147 -11.94 -8.58 -3.22
N TRP A 148 -11.73 -7.64 -2.30
CA TRP A 148 -12.56 -6.46 -2.11
C TRP A 148 -11.95 -5.23 -2.80
N ILE A 149 -12.66 -4.72 -3.80
CA ILE A 149 -12.18 -3.67 -4.70
C ILE A 149 -13.28 -2.63 -4.88
N GLN A 150 -12.97 -1.35 -4.86
CA GLN A 150 -13.94 -0.31 -5.17
C GLN A 150 -14.43 -0.44 -6.63
N ARG A 151 -15.74 -0.33 -6.84
CA ARG A 151 -16.36 -0.51 -8.16
C ARG A 151 -15.81 0.46 -9.21
N LEU A 152 -15.55 1.71 -8.84
CA LEU A 152 -15.00 2.69 -9.77
C LEU A 152 -13.52 2.38 -10.09
N GLU A 153 -12.76 1.91 -9.12
CA GLU A 153 -11.38 1.44 -9.34
C GLU A 153 -11.34 0.28 -10.32
N TRP A 154 -12.24 -0.69 -10.11
CA TRP A 154 -12.42 -1.80 -11.06
C TRP A 154 -12.72 -1.31 -12.47
N ALA A 155 -13.64 -0.34 -12.63
CA ALA A 155 -14.01 0.19 -13.95
C ALA A 155 -12.84 0.89 -14.62
N ASP A 156 -12.05 1.69 -13.88
CA ASP A 156 -10.87 2.38 -14.41
C ASP A 156 -9.76 1.40 -14.79
N ALA A 157 -9.55 0.35 -13.99
CA ALA A 157 -8.56 -0.67 -14.26
C ALA A 157 -8.93 -1.57 -15.45
N ALA A 158 -10.22 -1.91 -15.61
CA ALA A 158 -10.70 -2.75 -16.71
C ALA A 158 -10.71 -1.99 -18.06
N PHE A 159 -10.83 -0.66 -18.03
CA PHE A 159 -10.87 0.19 -19.23
C PHE A 159 -9.92 1.39 -19.07
N PRO A 160 -8.60 1.15 -18.94
CA PRO A 160 -7.64 2.20 -18.69
C PRO A 160 -7.41 3.09 -19.91
N ASN A 161 -7.14 4.37 -19.67
CA ASN A 161 -6.76 5.31 -20.70
C ASN A 161 -5.24 5.28 -20.98
N GLU A 162 -4.77 6.15 -21.90
CA GLU A 162 -3.35 6.21 -22.31
C GLU A 162 -2.40 6.51 -21.16
N ARG A 163 -2.83 7.25 -20.13
CA ARG A 163 -2.02 7.59 -18.96
C ARG A 163 -1.90 6.41 -17.99
N THR A 164 -2.99 5.67 -17.77
CA THR A 164 -3.09 4.69 -16.69
C THR A 164 -2.85 3.24 -17.12
N ARG A 165 -2.91 2.94 -18.43
CA ARG A 165 -2.79 1.56 -18.94
C ARG A 165 -1.47 0.83 -18.59
N ALA A 166 -0.39 1.59 -18.34
CA ALA A 166 0.89 1.00 -18.00
C ALA A 166 0.94 0.43 -16.56
N THR A 167 0.04 0.88 -15.69
CA THR A 167 -0.01 0.47 -14.28
C THR A 167 -1.12 -0.56 -14.00
N TYR A 168 -2.17 -0.61 -14.82
CA TYR A 168 -3.28 -1.56 -14.70
C TYR A 168 -3.03 -2.80 -15.56
N LEU A 169 -2.45 -3.82 -14.95
CA LEU A 169 -2.15 -5.09 -15.64
C LEU A 169 -3.29 -6.10 -15.44
N ALA A 170 -4.08 -6.33 -16.49
CA ALA A 170 -5.29 -7.17 -16.44
C ALA A 170 -5.06 -8.57 -15.83
N GLN A 171 -3.87 -9.16 -16.03
CA GLN A 171 -3.48 -10.45 -15.46
C GLN A 171 -3.50 -10.47 -13.92
N ASN A 172 -3.47 -9.32 -13.25
CA ASN A 172 -3.45 -9.22 -11.79
C ASN A 172 -4.85 -9.26 -11.16
N PHE A 173 -5.92 -8.96 -11.92
CA PHE A 173 -7.27 -8.87 -11.36
C PHE A 173 -8.36 -9.54 -12.23
N MET A 174 -8.26 -9.59 -13.56
CA MET A 174 -9.26 -10.22 -14.40
C MET A 174 -9.48 -11.71 -14.09
N PRO A 175 -8.43 -12.54 -13.84
CA PRO A 175 -8.63 -13.93 -13.47
C PRO A 175 -9.41 -14.16 -12.17
N LEU A 176 -9.43 -13.17 -11.27
CA LEU A 176 -10.23 -13.21 -10.05
C LEU A 176 -11.71 -13.03 -10.35
N TRP A 177 -12.04 -12.12 -11.25
CA TRP A 177 -13.41 -11.89 -11.71
C TRP A 177 -14.00 -13.11 -12.39
N GLU A 178 -13.25 -13.68 -13.32
CA GLU A 178 -13.64 -14.89 -14.06
C GLU A 178 -13.94 -16.08 -13.14
N ARG A 179 -13.31 -16.11 -11.95
CA ARG A 179 -13.51 -17.15 -10.94
C ARG A 179 -14.52 -16.75 -9.84
N GLY A 180 -15.22 -15.62 -10.00
CA GLY A 180 -16.22 -15.15 -9.04
C GLY A 180 -15.66 -14.80 -7.67
N LYS A 181 -14.37 -14.37 -7.59
CA LYS A 181 -13.68 -14.04 -6.35
C LYS A 181 -13.76 -12.55 -5.97
N VAL A 182 -14.23 -11.70 -6.85
CA VAL A 182 -14.24 -10.24 -6.66
C VAL A 182 -15.55 -9.79 -6.01
N ARG A 183 -15.41 -9.01 -4.95
CA ARG A 183 -16.47 -8.21 -4.34
C ARG A 183 -16.27 -6.73 -4.65
N LEU A 184 -17.19 -6.17 -5.42
CA LEU A 184 -17.18 -4.74 -5.73
C LEU A 184 -17.80 -3.93 -4.59
N LEU A 185 -17.03 -2.98 -4.05
CA LEU A 185 -17.47 -2.07 -3.01
C LEU A 185 -18.00 -0.76 -3.61
N TYR A 186 -18.83 -0.06 -2.84
CA TYR A 186 -19.34 1.25 -3.22
C TYR A 186 -19.26 2.22 -2.03
N GLY A 187 -18.22 3.04 -2.02
CA GLY A 187 -17.95 3.96 -0.92
C GLY A 187 -17.37 3.28 0.32
N ASP A 188 -17.42 3.96 1.44
CA ASP A 188 -16.92 3.47 2.71
C ASP A 188 -17.63 2.18 3.11
N THR A 189 -16.86 1.16 3.42
CA THR A 189 -17.40 -0.18 3.64
C THR A 189 -16.84 -0.81 4.91
N ARG A 190 -17.71 -1.32 5.76
CA ARG A 190 -17.32 -2.07 6.96
C ARG A 190 -16.89 -3.48 6.59
N VAL A 191 -15.70 -3.88 7.05
CA VAL A 191 -15.15 -5.24 6.89
C VAL A 191 -15.45 -6.09 8.13
N THR A 192 -15.11 -5.56 9.31
CA THR A 192 -15.50 -6.09 10.62
C THR A 192 -16.05 -4.94 11.46
N SER A 193 -16.39 -5.14 12.73
CA SER A 193 -16.76 -4.00 13.60
C SER A 193 -15.59 -3.04 13.86
N GLU A 194 -14.34 -3.48 13.62
CA GLU A 194 -13.10 -2.77 13.95
C GLU A 194 -12.31 -2.32 12.70
N VAL A 195 -12.65 -2.84 11.52
CA VAL A 195 -11.93 -2.58 10.26
C VAL A 195 -12.88 -2.05 9.20
N ARG A 196 -12.52 -0.95 8.53
CA ARG A 196 -13.29 -0.32 7.46
C ARG A 196 -12.41 0.08 6.29
N CYS A 197 -12.92 -0.10 5.08
CA CYS A 197 -12.41 0.58 3.89
C CYS A 197 -12.97 2.00 3.87
N ILE A 198 -12.11 3.01 3.72
CA ILE A 198 -12.47 4.42 3.60
C ILE A 198 -12.00 4.92 2.24
N VAL A 199 -12.90 5.50 1.44
CA VAL A 199 -12.53 6.06 0.14
C VAL A 199 -11.68 7.31 0.33
N THR A 200 -10.46 7.26 -0.20
CA THR A 200 -9.44 8.32 -0.09
C THR A 200 -8.95 8.71 -1.49
N ARG A 201 -9.80 9.45 -2.21
CA ARG A 201 -9.57 9.87 -3.60
C ARG A 201 -8.31 10.72 -3.77
N GLY A 202 -7.75 10.66 -4.97
CA GLY A 202 -6.68 11.53 -5.42
C GLY A 202 -5.64 10.78 -6.23
N HIS A 203 -4.96 9.80 -5.63
CA HIS A 203 -4.01 8.92 -6.32
C HIS A 203 -4.71 8.17 -7.48
N THR A 204 -5.80 7.49 -7.17
CA THR A 204 -6.81 7.08 -8.15
C THR A 204 -8.18 7.65 -7.76
N ARG A 205 -9.15 7.62 -8.69
CA ARG A 205 -10.50 8.17 -8.46
C ARG A 205 -11.29 7.43 -7.37
N ALA A 206 -10.89 6.21 -7.07
CA ALA A 206 -11.53 5.37 -6.06
C ALA A 206 -10.54 4.62 -5.17
N HIS A 207 -9.35 5.19 -4.99
CA HIS A 207 -8.41 4.73 -3.99
C HIS A 207 -9.08 4.64 -2.62
N GLN A 208 -8.75 3.60 -1.85
CA GLN A 208 -9.24 3.42 -0.48
C GLN A 208 -8.09 3.16 0.49
N SER A 209 -8.19 3.75 1.67
CA SER A 209 -7.33 3.47 2.83
C SER A 209 -8.06 2.53 3.79
N ILE A 210 -7.33 1.84 4.67
CA ILE A 210 -7.91 0.90 5.63
C ILE A 210 -7.81 1.48 7.03
N LEU A 211 -8.97 1.80 7.61
CA LEU A 211 -9.09 2.30 8.97
C LEU A 211 -9.28 1.13 9.94
N ILE A 212 -8.52 1.13 11.02
CA ILE A 212 -8.62 0.20 12.15
C ILE A 212 -8.97 1.02 13.38
N GLU A 213 -10.07 0.67 14.06
CA GLU A 213 -10.53 1.33 15.27
C GLU A 213 -10.97 0.25 16.29
N SER A 214 -10.26 0.14 17.41
CA SER A 214 -10.56 -0.84 18.43
C SER A 214 -10.14 -0.34 19.82
N GLN A 215 -11.02 -0.44 20.81
CA GLN A 215 -10.76 -0.08 22.21
C GLN A 215 -10.21 1.36 22.41
N GLY A 216 -10.63 2.29 21.57
CA GLY A 216 -10.16 3.68 21.61
C GLY A 216 -8.82 3.93 20.88
N GLU A 217 -8.15 2.89 20.41
CA GLU A 217 -6.97 3.01 19.57
C GLU A 217 -7.33 3.06 18.10
N LYS A 218 -6.58 3.85 17.32
CA LYS A 218 -6.83 4.07 15.88
C LYS A 218 -5.57 3.95 15.07
N ALA A 219 -5.72 3.36 13.88
CA ALA A 219 -4.67 3.30 12.89
C ALA A 219 -5.25 3.36 11.47
N MET A 220 -4.44 3.78 10.51
CA MET A 220 -4.83 3.79 9.10
C MET A 220 -3.67 3.33 8.20
N PHE A 221 -3.95 2.37 7.35
CA PHE A 221 -3.07 2.04 6.23
C PHE A 221 -3.42 2.96 5.08
N LEU A 222 -2.45 3.77 4.67
CA LEU A 222 -2.70 4.87 3.75
C LEU A 222 -2.70 4.46 2.27
N GLY A 223 -2.02 3.34 1.93
CA GLY A 223 -1.72 3.02 0.53
C GLY A 223 -1.03 4.20 -0.15
N ASP A 224 -1.42 4.49 -1.37
CA ASP A 224 -0.84 5.59 -2.16
C ASP A 224 -1.51 6.96 -1.95
N LEU A 225 -2.44 7.06 -1.01
CA LEU A 225 -2.80 8.41 -0.51
C LEU A 225 -1.54 9.13 0.00
N ALA A 226 -0.66 8.41 0.70
CA ALA A 226 0.64 8.91 1.12
C ALA A 226 1.65 7.75 1.12
N PRO A 227 2.31 7.47 -0.01
CA PRO A 227 3.25 6.36 -0.14
C PRO A 227 4.41 6.42 0.85
N TRP A 228 4.89 7.63 1.18
CA TRP A 228 5.94 7.86 2.17
C TRP A 228 5.47 8.80 3.27
N ALA A 229 6.07 8.73 4.44
CA ALA A 229 5.79 9.62 5.58
C ALA A 229 5.94 11.10 5.22
N ILE A 230 6.91 11.46 4.39
CA ILE A 230 7.12 12.83 3.92
C ILE A 230 5.90 13.42 3.21
N ASN A 231 5.05 12.59 2.61
CA ASN A 231 3.82 13.03 1.95
C ASN A 231 2.77 13.51 2.96
N MET A 232 2.82 13.01 4.20
CA MET A 232 2.01 13.50 5.31
C MET A 232 2.62 14.72 6.00
N GLU A 233 3.94 14.90 5.94
CA GLU A 233 4.61 16.09 6.47
C GLU A 233 4.51 17.28 5.51
N ARG A 234 4.44 17.03 4.20
CA ARG A 234 4.48 18.02 3.12
C ARG A 234 3.40 17.74 2.08
N LEU A 235 2.21 18.29 2.30
CA LEU A 235 1.04 18.02 1.44
C LEU A 235 1.26 18.28 -0.05
N ALA A 236 2.09 19.28 -0.39
CA ALA A 236 2.40 19.63 -1.78
C ALA A 236 3.37 18.66 -2.47
N TRP A 237 3.94 17.70 -1.74
CA TRP A 237 4.82 16.67 -2.33
C TRP A 237 3.96 15.52 -2.85
N ILE A 238 3.52 15.65 -4.11
CA ILE A 238 2.58 14.75 -4.76
C ILE A 238 3.31 13.99 -5.86
N PRO A 239 3.18 12.65 -5.92
CA PRO A 239 3.71 11.86 -7.00
C PRO A 239 3.15 12.28 -8.37
N ALA A 240 3.97 12.14 -9.42
CA ALA A 240 3.56 12.48 -10.78
C ALA A 240 2.48 11.54 -11.34
N PHE A 241 2.31 10.37 -10.75
CA PHE A 241 1.34 9.37 -11.15
C PHE A 241 -0.04 9.55 -10.52
N ASP A 242 -0.23 10.50 -9.59
CA ASP A 242 -1.58 10.83 -9.11
C ASP A 242 -2.47 11.32 -10.24
N VAL A 243 -3.69 10.80 -10.32
CA VAL A 243 -4.63 11.18 -11.39
C VAL A 243 -5.42 12.45 -11.05
N GLU A 244 -5.65 12.71 -9.76
CA GLU A 244 -6.36 13.88 -9.23
C GLU A 244 -5.51 14.57 -8.14
N PRO A 245 -4.34 15.18 -8.49
CA PRO A 245 -3.38 15.65 -7.50
C PRO A 245 -3.92 16.73 -6.55
N LEU A 246 -4.86 17.55 -6.98
CA LEU A 246 -5.49 18.56 -6.11
C LEU A 246 -6.43 17.89 -5.10
N GLU A 247 -7.15 16.85 -5.50
CA GLU A 247 -7.97 16.05 -4.57
C GLU A 247 -7.08 15.31 -3.56
N THR A 248 -5.92 14.79 -3.99
CA THR A 248 -4.93 14.19 -3.07
C THR A 248 -4.56 15.14 -1.95
N ILE A 249 -4.32 16.44 -2.24
CA ILE A 249 -4.00 17.44 -1.20
C ILE A 249 -5.14 17.55 -0.18
N GLU A 250 -6.38 17.66 -0.65
CA GLU A 250 -7.52 17.85 0.24
C GLU A 250 -7.82 16.58 1.05
N THR A 251 -7.68 15.42 0.45
CA THR A 251 -7.82 14.14 1.15
C THR A 251 -6.72 13.97 2.21
N ARG A 252 -5.45 14.23 1.87
CA ARG A 252 -4.33 14.20 2.83
C ARG A 252 -4.52 15.19 3.97
N ARG A 253 -5.01 16.41 3.70
CA ARG A 253 -5.28 17.43 4.73
C ARG A 253 -6.27 16.93 5.77
N LYS A 254 -7.37 16.31 5.33
CA LYS A 254 -8.39 15.72 6.21
C LYS A 254 -7.82 14.60 7.06
N VAL A 255 -7.05 13.69 6.43
CA VAL A 255 -6.41 12.56 7.14
C VAL A 255 -5.32 13.05 8.08
N GLN A 256 -4.55 14.08 7.71
CA GLN A 256 -3.53 14.71 8.53
C GLN A 256 -4.14 15.29 9.83
N GLN A 257 -5.21 16.07 9.69
CA GLN A 257 -5.93 16.63 10.83
C GLN A 257 -6.49 15.53 11.73
N TRP A 258 -7.20 14.57 11.18
CA TRP A 258 -7.73 13.41 11.90
C TRP A 258 -6.64 12.62 12.62
N ALA A 259 -5.51 12.35 11.96
CA ALA A 259 -4.43 11.54 12.53
C ALA A 259 -3.78 12.21 13.75
N VAL A 260 -3.67 13.55 13.74
CA VAL A 260 -3.15 14.32 14.89
C VAL A 260 -4.18 14.36 16.02
N GLU A 261 -5.43 14.68 15.71
CA GLU A 261 -6.52 14.75 16.70
C GLU A 261 -6.73 13.42 17.44
N GLU A 262 -6.62 12.30 16.73
CA GLU A 262 -6.85 10.96 17.29
C GLU A 262 -5.57 10.27 17.76
N GLY A 263 -4.39 10.87 17.53
CA GLY A 263 -3.11 10.24 17.82
C GLY A 263 -2.92 8.91 17.07
N ALA A 264 -3.50 8.80 15.87
CA ALA A 264 -3.58 7.55 15.13
C ALA A 264 -2.19 7.10 14.61
N ILE A 265 -2.02 5.78 14.49
CA ILE A 265 -0.86 5.19 13.81
C ILE A 265 -1.15 5.19 12.30
N LEU A 266 -0.21 5.70 11.51
CA LEU A 266 -0.25 5.67 10.05
C LEU A 266 0.73 4.62 9.54
N PHE A 267 0.27 3.75 8.62
CA PHE A 267 1.11 2.78 7.92
C PHE A 267 1.39 3.28 6.51
N PHE A 268 2.66 3.17 6.10
CA PHE A 268 3.17 3.64 4.81
C PHE A 268 3.64 2.46 3.98
N GLU A 269 3.04 2.26 2.81
CA GLU A 269 3.34 1.09 1.97
C GLU A 269 4.72 1.16 1.36
N HIS A 270 5.12 2.33 0.87
CA HIS A 270 6.33 2.49 0.07
C HIS A 270 7.49 3.15 0.79
N ASP A 271 7.34 3.55 2.07
CA ASP A 271 8.42 4.21 2.79
C ASP A 271 9.60 3.25 3.03
N PRO A 272 10.80 3.56 2.53
CA PRO A 272 11.95 2.69 2.69
C PRO A 272 12.65 2.83 4.05
N PHE A 273 12.24 3.80 4.89
CA PHE A 273 12.88 4.09 6.17
C PHE A 273 12.12 3.50 7.34
N PHE A 274 10.80 3.66 7.34
CA PHE A 274 9.93 3.11 8.38
C PHE A 274 8.51 2.89 7.86
N PRO A 275 7.92 1.73 8.18
CA PRO A 275 6.61 1.36 7.65
C PRO A 275 5.45 1.97 8.42
N ALA A 276 5.68 2.55 9.62
CA ALA A 276 4.62 3.15 10.43
C ALA A 276 5.13 4.29 11.31
N GLY A 277 4.24 5.22 11.63
CA GLY A 277 4.54 6.35 12.51
C GLY A 277 3.27 7.06 12.99
N ARG A 278 3.45 7.96 13.95
CA ARG A 278 2.42 8.91 14.39
C ARG A 278 2.75 10.30 13.90
N LEU A 279 1.75 10.98 13.38
CA LEU A 279 1.90 12.37 12.97
C LEU A 279 1.77 13.28 14.19
N ALA A 280 2.69 14.22 14.34
CA ALA A 280 2.67 15.25 15.37
C ALA A 280 2.87 16.63 14.74
N GLU A 281 2.28 17.66 15.33
CA GLU A 281 2.55 19.04 14.98
C GLU A 281 3.64 19.60 15.91
N GLU A 282 4.74 20.07 15.33
CA GLU A 282 5.87 20.66 16.05
C GLU A 282 6.24 22.01 15.41
N ASN A 283 6.17 23.09 16.17
CA ASN A 283 6.51 24.43 15.70
C ASN A 283 5.79 24.83 14.40
N GLY A 284 4.50 24.49 14.27
CA GLY A 284 3.67 24.75 13.08
C GLY A 284 4.03 23.92 11.86
N ARG A 285 4.71 22.76 12.06
CA ARG A 285 5.05 21.80 11.01
C ARG A 285 4.63 20.39 11.43
N TYR A 286 4.17 19.64 10.48
CA TYR A 286 3.88 18.22 10.70
C TYR A 286 5.16 17.39 10.58
N VAL A 287 5.33 16.44 11.49
CA VAL A 287 6.46 15.51 11.55
C VAL A 287 5.93 14.11 11.88
N VAL A 288 6.35 13.11 11.13
CA VAL A 288 6.04 11.71 11.43
C VAL A 288 7.10 11.16 12.37
N LYS A 289 6.66 10.67 13.52
CA LYS A 289 7.50 9.96 14.51
C LYS A 289 7.36 8.47 14.29
N PRO A 290 8.45 7.75 13.96
CA PRO A 290 8.40 6.30 13.79
C PRO A 290 7.82 5.59 15.01
N VAL A 291 7.05 4.52 14.77
CA VAL A 291 6.56 3.60 15.79
C VAL A 291 7.34 2.30 15.69
N GLU A 292 7.85 1.79 16.83
CA GLU A 292 8.50 0.48 16.91
C GLU A 292 7.47 -0.62 17.13
N PHE A 293 7.76 -1.83 16.58
CA PHE A 293 6.93 -3.02 16.66
C PHE A 293 7.51 -4.03 17.66
#